data_f798e83127d7cf72514ff823d8a3d033
#
_entry.id   f798e83127d7cf72514ff823d8a3d033
#
_cell.length_a   1.000
_cell.length_b   1.000
_cell.length_c   1.000
_cell.angle_alpha   90.00
_cell.angle_beta   90.00
_cell.angle_gamma   90.00
#
_symmetry.space_group_name_H-M   'P 1'
#
loop_
_entity.id
_entity.type
_entity.pdbx_description
1 polymer ?
#
loop_
_entity_poly.entity_id
_entity_poly.type
_entity_poly.pdbx_seq_one_letter_code
_entity_poly.pdbx_strand_id
1 'polypeptide(L)'
;PEWWSNYNNNGLNFNQSNISLSYKNIFDNYELLINAHASNEKIIFAESYISFSIKKLYKIKFGRYYRDFSTYLNDELSSGSMLIGKNALPIPKIGLLGEYQIKRNNKFKLTYGLAHSVLDKNDIYNESPLIHEKFLYLIKNDNDYEYGFGFVHEAMWAGSTYLNGKFPSTFNDFLKVIISADGKKIEGQPHANALGNHLGIWDFYYIKKNKSNLLKFYYQHLFEDTSGLRFQNRFDGLWGVEYKDLSSKLNFLLELINTTNQNRNPPYLDEKYYNHSEYSLGWSYKGYAVGNPFIDNLNSNPSKVIHAGLTYDNLNHYKLKFLISRRVDINDSFKYSINFGKVYNKLTTSFFINGGNSKNIGLRIFYML
;
A
#
# COMPACT_ATOMS: atom_id res chain seq x y z
N PRO A 1 6.92 16.04 -5.05
CA PRO A 1 6.03 15.67 -6.15
C PRO A 1 4.68 15.25 -5.58
N GLU A 2 3.63 15.53 -6.33
CA GLU A 2 2.30 15.17 -5.91
C GLU A 2 2.12 13.66 -6.00
N TRP A 3 1.51 13.02 -5.01
CA TRP A 3 1.45 11.57 -4.86
C TRP A 3 0.89 10.83 -6.09
N TRP A 4 -0.15 11.37 -6.75
CA TRP A 4 -0.71 10.74 -7.95
C TRP A 4 0.20 10.81 -9.17
N SER A 5 1.18 11.70 -9.20
CA SER A 5 2.13 11.77 -10.31
C SER A 5 2.98 10.51 -10.38
N ASN A 6 3.46 10.03 -9.25
CA ASN A 6 4.20 8.78 -9.20
C ASN A 6 3.28 7.57 -9.43
N TYR A 7 2.12 7.56 -8.82
CA TYR A 7 1.10 6.53 -8.98
C TYR A 7 0.68 6.35 -10.45
N ASN A 8 0.48 7.46 -11.17
CA ASN A 8 0.07 7.41 -12.57
C ASN A 8 1.22 7.12 -13.55
N ASN A 9 2.46 7.39 -13.17
CA ASN A 9 3.62 7.29 -14.07
C ASN A 9 4.58 6.15 -13.75
N ASN A 10 4.27 5.33 -12.74
CA ASN A 10 5.14 4.21 -12.34
C ASN A 10 6.61 4.64 -12.12
N GLY A 11 6.82 5.81 -11.52
CA GLY A 11 8.15 6.36 -11.25
C GLY A 11 8.86 6.99 -12.46
N LEU A 12 8.16 7.21 -13.57
CA LEU A 12 8.68 7.91 -14.75
C LEU A 12 8.36 9.41 -14.71
N ASN A 13 9.18 10.23 -15.35
CA ASN A 13 8.95 11.67 -15.42
C ASN A 13 7.79 12.02 -16.38
N PHE A 14 6.98 13.03 -16.03
CA PHE A 14 5.84 13.48 -16.82
C PHE A 14 6.23 14.14 -18.14
N ASN A 15 7.38 14.81 -18.19
CA ASN A 15 7.79 15.62 -19.34
C ASN A 15 8.46 14.80 -20.45
N GLN A 16 8.30 13.48 -20.42
CA GLN A 16 8.95 12.58 -21.37
C GLN A 16 7.93 11.62 -22.00
N SER A 17 8.22 11.19 -23.23
CA SER A 17 7.49 10.11 -23.87
C SER A 17 7.86 8.79 -23.20
N ASN A 18 6.84 8.04 -22.79
CA ASN A 18 7.00 6.76 -22.10
C ASN A 18 6.28 5.65 -22.85
N ILE A 19 6.91 4.50 -22.93
CA ILE A 19 6.30 3.27 -23.47
C ILE A 19 6.10 2.30 -22.32
N SER A 20 4.91 1.74 -22.23
CA SER A 20 4.57 0.73 -21.22
C SER A 20 4.13 -0.57 -21.89
N LEU A 21 4.69 -1.68 -21.44
CA LEU A 21 4.32 -3.03 -21.83
C LEU A 21 3.75 -3.74 -20.59
N SER A 22 2.56 -4.30 -20.74
CA SER A 22 1.96 -5.17 -19.74
C SER A 22 1.65 -6.52 -20.37
N TYR A 23 2.17 -7.58 -19.78
CA TYR A 23 1.88 -8.95 -20.15
C TYR A 23 1.42 -9.74 -18.93
N LYS A 24 0.25 -10.34 -19.02
CA LYS A 24 -0.29 -11.23 -17.98
C LYS A 24 -0.72 -12.53 -18.60
N ASN A 25 -0.26 -13.64 -18.05
CA ASN A 25 -0.73 -14.97 -18.42
C ASN A 25 -0.96 -15.82 -17.16
N ILE A 26 -2.04 -16.60 -17.20
CA ILE A 26 -2.45 -17.49 -16.12
C ILE A 26 -2.49 -18.89 -16.69
N PHE A 27 -1.66 -19.76 -16.12
CA PHE A 27 -1.58 -21.18 -16.41
C PHE A 27 -2.20 -21.96 -15.25
N ASP A 28 -2.37 -23.26 -15.40
CA ASP A 28 -3.02 -24.11 -14.39
C ASP A 28 -2.40 -23.97 -12.99
N ASN A 29 -1.07 -23.92 -12.90
CA ASN A 29 -0.34 -23.92 -11.64
C ASN A 29 0.50 -22.67 -11.41
N TYR A 30 0.59 -21.73 -12.37
CA TYR A 30 1.35 -20.52 -12.20
C TYR A 30 0.75 -19.33 -12.95
N GLU A 31 1.04 -18.15 -12.46
CA GLU A 31 0.67 -16.85 -13.05
C GLU A 31 1.94 -16.05 -13.28
N LEU A 32 2.08 -15.45 -14.44
CA LEU A 32 3.15 -14.52 -14.80
C LEU A 32 2.56 -13.15 -15.09
N LEU A 33 3.07 -12.13 -14.43
CA LEU A 33 2.80 -10.72 -14.70
C LEU A 33 4.12 -10.00 -14.99
N ILE A 34 4.18 -9.24 -16.08
CA ILE A 34 5.29 -8.36 -16.42
C ILE A 34 4.73 -7.00 -16.77
N ASN A 35 5.10 -5.98 -16.02
CA ASN A 35 4.82 -4.58 -16.31
C ASN A 35 6.14 -3.83 -16.43
N ALA A 36 6.52 -3.50 -17.64
CA ALA A 36 7.72 -2.73 -17.95
C ALA A 36 7.35 -1.34 -18.49
N HIS A 37 8.05 -0.35 -18.00
CA HIS A 37 7.90 1.05 -18.42
C HIS A 37 9.25 1.58 -18.85
N ALA A 38 9.33 2.11 -20.06
CA ALA A 38 10.54 2.64 -20.65
C ALA A 38 10.38 4.13 -20.94
N SER A 39 11.41 4.90 -20.62
CA SER A 39 11.59 6.29 -21.02
C SER A 39 12.93 6.43 -21.74
N ASN A 40 13.25 7.62 -22.19
CA ASN A 40 14.56 7.92 -22.80
C ASN A 40 15.75 7.69 -21.83
N GLU A 41 15.49 7.70 -20.52
CA GLU A 41 16.54 7.64 -19.50
C GLU A 41 16.66 6.26 -18.84
N LYS A 42 15.55 5.51 -18.72
CA LYS A 42 15.53 4.27 -17.92
C LYS A 42 14.40 3.33 -18.31
N ILE A 43 14.61 2.05 -17.99
CA ILE A 43 13.57 1.03 -17.99
C ILE A 43 13.27 0.66 -16.54
N ILE A 44 11.99 0.62 -16.19
CA ILE A 44 11.50 0.26 -14.85
C ILE A 44 10.59 -0.94 -14.99
N PHE A 45 10.90 -2.00 -14.25
CA PHE A 45 9.93 -3.07 -13.99
C PHE A 45 9.10 -2.69 -12.76
N ALA A 46 7.84 -2.33 -13.00
CA ALA A 46 6.87 -2.06 -11.95
C ALA A 46 6.36 -3.39 -11.34
N GLU A 47 5.08 -3.62 -11.25
CA GLU A 47 4.55 -4.88 -10.73
C GLU A 47 4.84 -6.03 -11.71
N SER A 48 5.84 -6.84 -11.40
CA SER A 48 6.32 -7.93 -12.26
C SER A 48 6.72 -9.12 -11.39
N TYR A 49 5.99 -10.22 -11.50
CA TYR A 49 6.17 -11.39 -10.65
C TYR A 49 5.78 -12.69 -11.35
N ILE A 50 6.27 -13.79 -10.79
CA ILE A 50 5.77 -15.14 -11.03
C ILE A 50 5.16 -15.69 -9.73
N SER A 51 4.00 -16.32 -9.82
CA SER A 51 3.29 -16.94 -8.70
C SER A 51 2.99 -18.40 -9.01
N PHE A 52 3.32 -19.30 -8.09
CA PHE A 52 3.06 -20.73 -8.20
C PHE A 52 1.98 -21.16 -7.20
N SER A 53 0.97 -21.87 -7.68
CA SER A 53 -0.09 -22.43 -6.84
C SER A 53 0.25 -23.88 -6.43
N ILE A 54 0.27 -24.14 -5.12
CA ILE A 54 0.55 -25.45 -4.55
C ILE A 54 -0.73 -25.99 -3.93
N LYS A 55 -1.23 -27.13 -4.46
CA LYS A 55 -2.45 -27.81 -3.97
C LYS A 55 -3.67 -26.89 -3.82
N LYS A 56 -3.74 -25.78 -4.55
CA LYS A 56 -4.79 -24.74 -4.46
C LYS A 56 -4.95 -24.10 -3.06
N LEU A 57 -4.05 -24.41 -2.12
CA LEU A 57 -4.08 -23.90 -0.74
C LEU A 57 -3.03 -22.84 -0.49
N TYR A 58 -1.92 -22.92 -1.20
CA TYR A 58 -0.78 -22.02 -1.03
C TYR A 58 -0.36 -21.44 -2.36
N LYS A 59 0.13 -20.20 -2.32
CA LYS A 59 0.79 -19.55 -3.43
C LYS A 59 2.16 -19.07 -2.98
N ILE A 60 3.19 -19.38 -3.76
CA ILE A 60 4.53 -18.81 -3.60
C ILE A 60 4.70 -17.79 -4.71
N LYS A 61 5.11 -16.57 -4.37
CA LYS A 61 5.22 -15.44 -5.28
C LYS A 61 6.62 -14.84 -5.23
N PHE A 62 7.22 -14.62 -6.38
CA PHE A 62 8.56 -14.04 -6.53
C PHE A 62 8.51 -12.85 -7.46
N GLY A 63 9.15 -11.75 -7.10
CA GLY A 63 9.30 -10.59 -7.94
C GLY A 63 8.86 -9.31 -7.28
N ARG A 64 8.45 -8.34 -8.08
CA ARG A 64 7.94 -7.06 -7.62
C ARG A 64 6.41 -7.09 -7.58
N TYR A 65 5.83 -7.03 -6.40
CA TYR A 65 4.38 -6.90 -6.23
C TYR A 65 4.06 -6.11 -4.96
N TYR A 66 2.91 -5.46 -4.94
CA TYR A 66 2.56 -4.57 -3.83
C TYR A 66 2.26 -5.37 -2.56
N ARG A 67 1.07 -5.92 -2.41
CA ARG A 67 0.62 -6.63 -1.22
C ARG A 67 -0.36 -7.74 -1.56
N ASP A 68 -0.47 -8.72 -0.68
CA ASP A 68 -1.49 -9.78 -0.73
C ASP A 68 -2.49 -9.64 0.44
N PHE A 69 -2.40 -8.57 1.21
CA PHE A 69 -3.36 -8.16 2.26
C PHE A 69 -4.18 -6.93 1.84
N SER A 70 -5.21 -6.55 2.62
CA SER A 70 -6.12 -5.44 2.29
C SER A 70 -6.64 -5.47 0.85
N THR A 71 -6.92 -6.67 0.34
CA THR A 71 -7.31 -6.89 -1.07
C THR A 71 -8.69 -6.33 -1.40
N TYR A 72 -9.47 -5.95 -0.39
CA TYR A 72 -10.76 -5.28 -0.54
C TYR A 72 -10.62 -3.81 -0.98
N LEU A 73 -9.45 -3.17 -0.78
CA LEU A 73 -9.23 -1.79 -1.19
C LEU A 73 -9.32 -1.65 -2.72
N ASN A 74 -9.95 -0.59 -3.14
CA ASN A 74 -10.00 -0.20 -4.54
C ASN A 74 -8.75 0.61 -4.90
N ASP A 75 -7.70 -0.06 -5.34
CA ASP A 75 -6.43 0.57 -5.69
C ASP A 75 -6.51 1.57 -6.86
N GLU A 76 -7.62 1.64 -7.56
CA GLU A 76 -7.83 2.65 -8.61
C GLU A 76 -8.32 3.98 -8.05
N LEU A 77 -9.10 3.94 -6.96
CA LEU A 77 -9.76 5.11 -6.38
C LEU A 77 -9.21 5.51 -5.01
N SER A 78 -8.72 4.54 -4.22
CA SER A 78 -8.21 4.76 -2.86
C SER A 78 -6.93 5.61 -2.86
N SER A 79 -6.73 6.35 -1.79
CA SER A 79 -5.46 7.02 -1.48
C SER A 79 -4.32 6.03 -1.22
N GLY A 80 -4.63 4.77 -0.94
CA GLY A 80 -3.69 3.69 -0.67
C GLY A 80 -3.74 3.19 0.77
N SER A 81 -3.33 1.94 0.98
CA SER A 81 -3.20 1.34 2.31
C SER A 81 -2.20 2.10 3.19
N MET A 82 -2.42 2.05 4.50
CA MET A 82 -1.52 2.63 5.50
C MET A 82 -0.14 1.95 5.56
N LEU A 83 0.02 0.71 5.07
CA LEU A 83 1.32 0.03 5.08
C LEU A 83 1.96 -0.05 3.69
N ILE A 84 1.26 -0.60 2.70
CA ILE A 84 1.76 -0.71 1.32
C ILE A 84 0.69 -0.19 0.36
N GLY A 85 0.91 1.02 -0.13
CA GLY A 85 0.14 1.65 -1.20
C GLY A 85 0.78 1.46 -2.57
N LYS A 86 0.25 2.16 -3.58
CA LYS A 86 0.84 2.18 -4.93
C LYS A 86 1.63 3.47 -5.23
N ASN A 87 1.98 4.22 -4.20
CA ASN A 87 2.75 5.45 -4.33
C ASN A 87 4.22 5.18 -4.67
N ALA A 88 4.89 4.32 -3.92
CA ALA A 88 6.23 3.83 -4.26
C ALA A 88 6.15 2.70 -5.30
N LEU A 89 7.24 2.43 -6.00
CA LEU A 89 7.38 1.20 -6.79
C LEU A 89 7.31 -0.02 -5.87
N PRO A 90 6.79 -1.17 -6.34
CA PRO A 90 6.76 -2.36 -5.52
C PRO A 90 8.18 -2.87 -5.25
N ILE A 91 8.44 -3.20 -4.00
CA ILE A 91 9.72 -3.72 -3.53
C ILE A 91 9.86 -5.17 -3.99
N PRO A 92 11.04 -5.60 -4.49
CA PRO A 92 11.26 -7.00 -4.84
C PRO A 92 11.18 -7.89 -3.59
N LYS A 93 10.38 -8.95 -3.66
CA LYS A 93 10.14 -9.84 -2.53
C LYS A 93 9.81 -11.27 -2.94
N ILE A 94 9.97 -12.17 -1.99
CA ILE A 94 9.45 -13.52 -1.99
C ILE A 94 8.35 -13.62 -0.94
N GLY A 95 7.21 -14.19 -1.30
CA GLY A 95 6.08 -14.36 -0.38
C GLY A 95 5.42 -15.71 -0.48
N LEU A 96 4.82 -16.09 0.63
CA LEU A 96 3.94 -17.24 0.77
C LEU A 96 2.56 -16.73 1.21
N LEU A 97 1.53 -17.05 0.45
CA LEU A 97 0.13 -16.80 0.75
C LEU A 97 -0.57 -18.12 0.98
N GLY A 98 -1.36 -18.21 2.05
CA GLY A 98 -2.20 -19.37 2.34
C GLY A 98 -3.65 -18.97 2.55
N GLU A 99 -4.57 -19.84 2.12
CA GLU A 99 -6.00 -19.70 2.37
C GLU A 99 -6.55 -21.01 2.97
N TYR A 100 -7.32 -20.90 4.03
CA TYR A 100 -7.94 -22.04 4.70
C TYR A 100 -9.43 -21.80 4.93
N GLN A 101 -10.27 -22.61 4.28
CA GLN A 101 -11.70 -22.59 4.51
C GLN A 101 -12.04 -23.37 5.78
N ILE A 102 -12.73 -22.77 6.75
CA ILE A 102 -13.07 -23.41 8.01
C ILE A 102 -14.17 -24.46 7.74
N LYS A 103 -13.82 -25.73 7.79
CA LYS A 103 -14.72 -26.86 7.40
C LYS A 103 -16.04 -26.93 8.18
N ARG A 104 -16.02 -26.54 9.47
CA ARG A 104 -17.22 -26.56 10.33
C ARG A 104 -18.24 -25.49 9.93
N ASN A 105 -17.80 -24.42 9.29
CA ASN A 105 -18.63 -23.33 8.80
C ASN A 105 -18.03 -22.74 7.53
N ASN A 106 -18.55 -23.13 6.38
CA ASN A 106 -18.05 -22.71 5.06
C ASN A 106 -18.16 -21.19 4.79
N LYS A 107 -18.76 -20.43 5.72
CA LYS A 107 -18.82 -18.97 5.61
C LYS A 107 -17.55 -18.29 6.12
N PHE A 108 -16.70 -18.99 6.88
CA PHE A 108 -15.47 -18.42 7.43
C PHE A 108 -14.23 -18.93 6.72
N LYS A 109 -13.36 -18.01 6.35
CA LYS A 109 -12.07 -18.23 5.70
C LYS A 109 -10.96 -17.54 6.50
N LEU A 110 -9.82 -18.23 6.66
CA LEU A 110 -8.56 -17.63 7.09
C LEU A 110 -7.70 -17.38 5.85
N THR A 111 -7.15 -16.18 5.76
CA THR A 111 -6.12 -15.83 4.78
C THR A 111 -4.90 -15.33 5.53
N TYR A 112 -3.74 -15.88 5.23
CA TYR A 112 -2.50 -15.54 5.92
C TYR A 112 -1.33 -15.52 4.96
N GLY A 113 -0.31 -14.76 5.29
CA GLY A 113 0.87 -14.68 4.47
C GLY A 113 2.11 -14.23 5.21
N LEU A 114 3.24 -14.54 4.59
CA LEU A 114 4.58 -14.14 4.99
C LEU A 114 5.32 -13.67 3.74
N ALA A 115 6.08 -12.57 3.83
CA ALA A 115 6.97 -12.19 2.74
C ALA A 115 8.27 -11.58 3.28
N HIS A 116 9.30 -11.64 2.44
CA HIS A 116 10.58 -11.00 2.67
C HIS A 116 10.96 -10.16 1.48
N SER A 117 11.29 -8.90 1.76
CA SER A 117 11.71 -7.91 0.76
C SER A 117 13.14 -7.45 1.04
N VAL A 118 13.79 -6.96 0.00
CA VAL A 118 15.11 -6.36 0.06
C VAL A 118 15.03 -4.95 -0.50
N LEU A 119 15.43 -3.94 0.30
CA LEU A 119 15.58 -2.57 -0.17
C LEU A 119 16.87 -2.40 -0.95
N ASP A 120 16.92 -1.38 -1.81
CA ASP A 120 18.14 -1.07 -2.56
C ASP A 120 19.19 -0.42 -1.65
N LYS A 121 20.46 -0.62 -1.98
CA LYS A 121 21.55 0.23 -1.50
C LYS A 121 21.38 1.65 -2.06
N ASN A 122 21.83 2.63 -1.31
CA ASN A 122 21.80 4.03 -1.70
C ASN A 122 22.83 4.83 -0.88
N ASP A 123 22.77 6.15 -0.95
CA ASP A 123 23.73 7.03 -0.24
C ASP A 123 23.60 6.98 1.29
N ILE A 124 22.55 6.41 1.82
CA ILE A 124 22.31 6.23 3.27
C ILE A 124 22.63 4.79 3.68
N TYR A 125 22.14 3.80 2.90
CA TYR A 125 22.29 2.37 3.20
C TYR A 125 23.42 1.77 2.38
N ASN A 126 24.56 1.51 3.02
CA ASN A 126 25.70 0.81 2.41
C ASN A 126 25.49 -0.72 2.33
N GLU A 127 24.71 -1.31 3.25
CA GLU A 127 24.11 -2.64 3.10
C GLU A 127 22.59 -2.51 3.08
N SER A 128 21.93 -3.27 2.21
CA SER A 128 20.48 -3.22 2.03
C SER A 128 19.72 -3.64 3.29
N PRO A 129 18.81 -2.81 3.82
CA PRO A 129 17.85 -3.26 4.81
C PRO A 129 16.90 -4.31 4.21
N LEU A 130 16.40 -5.18 5.09
CA LEU A 130 15.41 -6.21 4.78
C LEU A 130 14.06 -5.79 5.35
N ILE A 131 12.97 -6.25 4.74
CA ILE A 131 11.62 -6.11 5.29
C ILE A 131 11.02 -7.49 5.47
N HIS A 132 10.48 -7.74 6.66
CA HIS A 132 9.65 -8.88 6.97
C HIS A 132 8.19 -8.44 6.99
N GLU A 133 7.33 -9.12 6.22
CA GLU A 133 5.90 -8.92 6.13
C GLU A 133 5.18 -10.16 6.67
N LYS A 134 4.14 -9.98 7.49
CA LYS A 134 3.22 -11.04 7.88
C LYS A 134 1.82 -10.51 8.06
N PHE A 135 0.82 -11.34 7.76
CA PHE A 135 -0.57 -10.99 7.97
C PHE A 135 -1.45 -12.20 8.23
N LEU A 136 -2.57 -11.93 8.89
CA LEU A 136 -3.64 -12.89 9.16
C LEU A 136 -4.99 -12.19 9.06
N TYR A 137 -5.91 -12.73 8.27
CA TYR A 137 -7.30 -12.29 8.17
C TYR A 137 -8.26 -13.40 8.53
N LEU A 138 -9.25 -13.07 9.35
CA LEU A 138 -10.48 -13.83 9.49
C LEU A 138 -11.57 -13.16 8.67
N ILE A 139 -12.07 -13.85 7.65
CA ILE A 139 -13.08 -13.33 6.74
C ILE A 139 -14.33 -14.15 6.88
N LYS A 140 -15.48 -13.49 7.08
CA LYS A 140 -16.80 -14.12 6.94
C LYS A 140 -17.44 -13.63 5.67
N ASN A 141 -17.82 -14.55 4.80
CA ASN A 141 -18.48 -14.28 3.53
C ASN A 141 -19.85 -14.96 3.51
N ASP A 142 -20.88 -14.17 3.29
CA ASP A 142 -22.25 -14.62 3.09
C ASP A 142 -22.78 -14.08 1.74
N ASN A 143 -23.97 -14.51 1.32
CA ASN A 143 -24.54 -14.07 0.05
C ASN A 143 -24.72 -12.54 -0.02
N ASP A 144 -25.17 -11.95 1.08
CA ASP A 144 -25.54 -10.53 1.14
C ASP A 144 -24.46 -9.63 1.76
N TYR A 145 -23.46 -10.21 2.42
CA TYR A 145 -22.41 -9.45 3.08
C TYR A 145 -21.10 -10.21 3.25
N GLU A 146 -20.05 -9.44 3.35
CA GLU A 146 -18.72 -9.92 3.70
C GLU A 146 -18.11 -8.98 4.72
N TYR A 147 -17.45 -9.52 5.73
CA TYR A 147 -16.62 -8.72 6.61
C TYR A 147 -15.34 -9.45 6.97
N GLY A 148 -14.31 -8.68 7.15
CA GLY A 148 -13.00 -9.17 7.53
C GLY A 148 -12.40 -8.38 8.66
N PHE A 149 -11.65 -9.12 9.46
CA PHE A 149 -10.77 -8.59 10.48
C PHE A 149 -9.37 -9.09 10.17
N GLY A 150 -8.44 -8.17 10.02
CA GLY A 150 -7.04 -8.43 9.68
C GLY A 150 -6.08 -7.85 10.69
N PHE A 151 -4.96 -8.52 10.84
CA PHE A 151 -3.76 -8.01 11.48
C PHE A 151 -2.62 -8.12 10.48
N VAL A 152 -1.97 -7.01 10.18
CA VAL A 152 -0.81 -6.94 9.29
C VAL A 152 0.34 -6.30 10.03
N HIS A 153 1.53 -6.84 9.85
CA HIS A 153 2.73 -6.35 10.49
C HIS A 153 3.91 -6.40 9.51
N GLU A 154 4.61 -5.29 9.44
CA GLU A 154 5.83 -5.07 8.68
C GLU A 154 6.97 -4.75 9.64
N ALA A 155 8.17 -5.22 9.32
CA ALA A 155 9.36 -4.85 10.08
C ALA A 155 10.57 -4.66 9.15
N MET A 156 11.15 -3.46 9.20
CA MET A 156 12.43 -3.18 8.54
C MET A 156 13.57 -3.52 9.50
N TRP A 157 14.54 -4.31 9.05
CA TRP A 157 15.60 -4.81 9.90
C TRP A 157 16.88 -5.08 9.11
N ALA A 158 17.98 -5.42 9.79
CA ALA A 158 19.28 -5.68 9.18
C ALA A 158 19.81 -4.49 8.33
N GLY A 159 20.78 -4.73 7.48
CA GLY A 159 21.43 -3.70 6.69
C GLY A 159 22.50 -2.94 7.47
N SER A 160 22.95 -1.83 6.91
CA SER A 160 23.88 -0.90 7.58
C SER A 160 23.78 0.49 6.99
N THR A 161 24.07 1.49 7.81
CA THR A 161 24.22 2.89 7.40
C THR A 161 25.64 3.39 7.62
N TYR A 162 26.02 4.42 6.89
CA TYR A 162 27.33 5.06 7.12
C TYR A 162 27.42 5.69 8.51
N LEU A 163 26.30 6.14 9.08
CA LEU A 163 26.26 6.81 10.38
C LEU A 163 26.24 5.82 11.55
N ASN A 164 25.39 4.80 11.47
CA ASN A 164 25.10 3.88 12.59
C ASN A 164 25.84 2.54 12.49
N GLY A 165 26.54 2.29 11.35
CA GLY A 165 27.20 1.02 11.12
C GLY A 165 26.22 -0.12 10.81
N LYS A 166 26.60 -1.34 11.14
CA LYS A 166 25.84 -2.55 10.84
C LYS A 166 24.78 -2.85 11.89
N PHE A 167 23.55 -3.08 11.43
CA PHE A 167 22.44 -3.49 12.30
C PHE A 167 22.43 -4.99 12.56
N PRO A 168 21.81 -5.46 13.66
CA PRO A 168 21.66 -6.87 13.95
C PRO A 168 21.02 -7.65 12.79
N SER A 169 21.65 -8.73 12.36
CA SER A 169 21.23 -9.46 11.15
C SER A 169 21.44 -10.97 11.23
N THR A 170 21.61 -11.51 12.45
CA THR A 170 21.72 -12.95 12.67
C THR A 170 20.35 -13.64 12.58
N PHE A 171 20.33 -14.96 12.49
CA PHE A 171 19.08 -15.73 12.53
C PHE A 171 18.30 -15.51 13.84
N ASN A 172 18.99 -15.36 14.97
CA ASN A 172 18.34 -15.04 16.26
C ASN A 172 17.71 -13.63 16.22
N ASP A 173 18.34 -12.66 15.57
CA ASP A 173 17.77 -11.33 15.38
C ASP A 173 16.52 -11.41 14.51
N PHE A 174 16.55 -12.21 13.44
CA PHE A 174 15.36 -12.46 12.63
C PHE A 174 14.19 -13.04 13.43
N LEU A 175 14.44 -14.01 14.32
CA LEU A 175 13.39 -14.56 15.20
C LEU A 175 12.80 -13.47 16.12
N LYS A 176 13.64 -12.56 16.64
CA LYS A 176 13.18 -11.40 17.43
C LYS A 176 12.29 -10.47 16.58
N VAL A 177 12.69 -10.18 15.35
CA VAL A 177 11.90 -9.36 14.42
C VAL A 177 10.52 -9.97 14.15
N ILE A 178 10.46 -11.29 13.93
CA ILE A 178 9.17 -11.99 13.69
C ILE A 178 8.18 -11.76 14.84
N ILE A 179 8.64 -11.80 16.08
CA ILE A 179 7.75 -11.68 17.27
C ILE A 179 7.77 -10.28 17.88
N SER A 180 8.40 -9.30 17.23
CA SER A 180 8.56 -7.93 17.73
C SER A 180 9.21 -7.88 19.12
N ALA A 181 10.21 -8.76 19.36
CA ALA A 181 10.92 -8.82 20.63
C ALA A 181 11.93 -7.67 20.75
N ASP A 182 12.25 -7.34 22.00
CA ASP A 182 13.17 -6.27 22.34
C ASP A 182 14.57 -6.45 21.73
N GLY A 183 15.12 -5.35 21.25
CA GLY A 183 16.51 -5.19 20.90
C GLY A 183 17.42 -5.01 22.14
N LYS A 184 18.56 -4.36 21.96
CA LYS A 184 19.41 -3.98 23.07
C LYS A 184 18.84 -2.73 23.78
N LYS A 185 18.81 -2.78 25.11
CA LYS A 185 18.46 -1.61 25.91
C LYS A 185 19.51 -0.52 25.72
N ILE A 186 19.07 0.68 25.36
CA ILE A 186 19.93 1.86 25.28
C ILE A 186 19.97 2.47 26.69
N GLU A 187 21.16 2.83 27.16
CA GLU A 187 21.34 3.47 28.46
C GLU A 187 20.57 4.78 28.52
N GLY A 188 19.83 5.00 29.61
CA GLY A 188 18.96 6.16 29.78
C GLY A 188 17.54 6.02 29.26
N GLN A 189 17.24 4.97 28.51
CA GLN A 189 15.87 4.68 28.06
C GLN A 189 15.11 3.85 29.13
N PRO A 190 13.80 4.10 29.33
CA PRO A 190 13.01 3.37 30.34
C PRO A 190 12.89 1.87 30.02
N HIS A 191 12.86 1.49 28.75
CA HIS A 191 12.80 0.12 28.26
C HIS A 191 13.52 -0.03 26.93
N ALA A 192 13.77 -1.25 26.48
CA ALA A 192 14.27 -1.54 25.15
C ALA A 192 13.14 -1.40 24.13
N ASN A 193 13.44 -0.86 22.95
CA ASN A 193 12.53 -0.91 21.81
C ASN A 193 12.64 -2.25 21.11
N ALA A 194 11.60 -2.63 20.35
CA ALA A 194 11.65 -3.79 19.48
C ALA A 194 12.80 -3.66 18.46
N LEU A 195 13.41 -4.80 18.12
CA LEU A 195 14.54 -4.84 17.20
C LEU A 195 14.11 -4.53 15.78
N GLY A 196 14.53 -3.39 15.24
CA GLY A 196 14.17 -2.90 13.92
C GLY A 196 13.07 -1.85 13.95
N ASN A 197 12.59 -1.44 12.78
CA ASN A 197 11.48 -0.51 12.63
C ASN A 197 10.19 -1.27 12.32
N HIS A 198 9.24 -1.25 13.25
CA HIS A 198 7.99 -2.00 13.18
C HIS A 198 6.81 -1.10 12.85
N LEU A 199 5.99 -1.55 11.90
CA LEU A 199 4.72 -0.92 11.54
C LEU A 199 3.65 -1.98 11.40
N GLY A 200 2.41 -1.62 11.68
CA GLY A 200 1.31 -2.55 11.47
C GLY A 200 -0.03 -1.87 11.36
N ILE A 201 -1.03 -2.63 10.96
CA ILE A 201 -2.43 -2.21 10.99
C ILE A 201 -3.32 -3.29 11.60
N TRP A 202 -4.28 -2.83 12.39
CA TRP A 202 -5.54 -3.52 12.53
C TRP A 202 -6.41 -3.12 11.36
N ASP A 203 -6.93 -4.09 10.62
CA ASP A 203 -7.63 -3.88 9.35
C ASP A 203 -9.04 -4.45 9.41
N PHE A 204 -10.04 -3.57 9.30
CA PHE A 204 -11.44 -3.91 9.41
C PHE A 204 -12.17 -3.52 8.15
N TYR A 205 -13.01 -4.40 7.61
CA TYR A 205 -13.90 -4.03 6.53
C TYR A 205 -15.25 -4.74 6.60
N TYR A 206 -16.25 -4.11 6.02
CA TYR A 206 -17.58 -4.63 5.82
C TYR A 206 -18.07 -4.28 4.42
N ILE A 207 -18.59 -5.27 3.70
CA ILE A 207 -19.16 -5.12 2.36
C ILE A 207 -20.57 -5.65 2.39
N LYS A 208 -21.56 -4.78 2.10
CA LYS A 208 -22.92 -5.17 1.82
C LYS A 208 -23.10 -5.38 0.33
N LYS A 209 -23.60 -6.55 -0.06
CA LYS A 209 -23.79 -6.98 -1.45
C LYS A 209 -25.28 -6.98 -1.75
N ASN A 210 -25.73 -6.15 -2.68
CA ASN A 210 -27.08 -6.20 -3.24
C ASN A 210 -26.99 -6.62 -4.71
N LYS A 211 -28.12 -6.99 -5.32
CA LYS A 211 -28.16 -7.39 -6.74
C LYS A 211 -27.62 -6.32 -7.70
N SER A 212 -27.85 -5.03 -7.37
CA SER A 212 -27.49 -3.89 -8.23
C SER A 212 -26.32 -3.06 -7.71
N ASN A 213 -25.90 -3.21 -6.46
CA ASN A 213 -24.87 -2.38 -5.89
C ASN A 213 -24.08 -3.06 -4.77
N LEU A 214 -22.89 -2.52 -4.49
CA LEU A 214 -22.07 -2.84 -3.34
C LEU A 214 -21.85 -1.58 -2.51
N LEU A 215 -21.93 -1.72 -1.20
CA LEU A 215 -21.57 -0.68 -0.25
C LEU A 215 -20.49 -1.24 0.68
N LYS A 216 -19.34 -0.57 0.73
CA LYS A 216 -18.18 -0.99 1.50
C LYS A 216 -17.82 0.08 2.52
N PHE A 217 -17.50 -0.35 3.74
CA PHE A 217 -16.91 0.44 4.81
C PHE A 217 -15.61 -0.22 5.24
N TYR A 218 -14.59 0.56 5.58
CA TYR A 218 -13.33 0.02 6.08
C TYR A 218 -12.61 1.00 7.00
N TYR A 219 -11.76 0.44 7.84
CA TYR A 219 -10.87 1.16 8.74
C TYR A 219 -9.55 0.42 8.87
N GLN A 220 -8.44 1.12 8.62
CA GLN A 220 -7.09 0.67 8.90
C GLN A 220 -6.51 1.50 10.04
N HIS A 221 -6.38 0.90 11.21
CA HIS A 221 -5.75 1.51 12.37
C HIS A 221 -4.25 1.29 12.32
N LEU A 222 -3.47 2.35 12.12
CA LEU A 222 -2.01 2.29 12.07
C LEU A 222 -1.41 2.25 13.46
N PHE A 223 -0.41 1.41 13.66
CA PHE A 223 0.42 1.36 14.86
C PHE A 223 1.89 1.12 14.49
N GLU A 224 2.82 1.65 15.29
CA GLU A 224 4.27 1.42 15.15
C GLU A 224 4.87 0.85 16.42
N ASP A 225 4.14 0.94 17.54
CA ASP A 225 4.54 0.44 18.84
C ASP A 225 3.39 -0.25 19.60
N THR A 226 3.70 -0.66 20.84
CA THR A 226 2.74 -1.31 21.74
C THR A 226 1.59 -0.38 22.14
N SER A 227 1.80 0.93 22.18
CA SER A 227 0.76 1.90 22.54
C SER A 227 -0.26 2.02 21.40
N GLY A 228 0.20 2.18 20.17
CA GLY A 228 -0.64 2.16 18.98
C GLY A 228 -1.35 0.81 18.80
N LEU A 229 -0.67 -0.31 19.04
CA LEU A 229 -1.25 -1.64 19.02
C LEU A 229 -2.47 -1.77 19.97
N ARG A 230 -2.49 -1.01 21.08
CA ARG A 230 -3.59 -0.93 22.05
C ARG A 230 -4.58 0.20 21.78
N PHE A 231 -4.58 0.79 20.59
CA PHE A 231 -5.46 1.89 20.17
C PHE A 231 -5.31 3.18 21.00
N GLN A 232 -4.15 3.45 21.61
CA GLN A 232 -3.94 4.69 22.36
C GLN A 232 -3.85 5.93 21.46
N ASN A 233 -3.47 5.75 20.18
CA ASN A 233 -3.57 6.74 19.11
C ASN A 233 -5.01 6.88 18.55
N ARG A 234 -6.00 6.32 19.24
CA ARG A 234 -7.44 6.49 19.04
C ARG A 234 -7.91 6.18 17.62
N PHE A 235 -8.30 7.21 16.87
CA PHE A 235 -8.90 7.11 15.54
C PHE A 235 -7.92 7.40 14.41
N ASP A 236 -6.62 7.39 14.69
CA ASP A 236 -5.61 7.52 13.64
C ASP A 236 -5.70 6.33 12.69
N GLY A 237 -5.50 6.62 11.41
CA GLY A 237 -5.58 5.63 10.35
C GLY A 237 -6.34 6.11 9.14
N LEU A 238 -6.78 5.16 8.33
CA LEU A 238 -7.55 5.34 7.10
C LEU A 238 -8.99 4.86 7.31
N TRP A 239 -9.95 5.74 7.14
CA TRP A 239 -11.38 5.46 7.13
C TRP A 239 -11.91 5.58 5.72
N GLY A 240 -12.70 4.63 5.26
CA GLY A 240 -13.23 4.71 3.91
C GLY A 240 -14.66 4.18 3.77
N VAL A 241 -15.35 4.76 2.80
CA VAL A 241 -16.63 4.28 2.29
C VAL A 241 -16.59 4.25 0.76
N GLU A 242 -17.02 3.14 0.18
CA GLU A 242 -17.11 2.97 -1.26
C GLU A 242 -18.51 2.46 -1.65
N TYR A 243 -19.10 3.12 -2.63
CA TYR A 243 -20.32 2.69 -3.27
C TYR A 243 -20.06 2.36 -4.73
N LYS A 244 -20.48 1.16 -5.16
CA LYS A 244 -20.36 0.70 -6.53
C LYS A 244 -21.73 0.31 -7.06
N ASP A 245 -22.21 1.02 -8.07
CA ASP A 245 -23.37 0.64 -8.86
C ASP A 245 -22.95 -0.30 -9.99
N LEU A 246 -23.49 -1.51 -9.98
CA LEU A 246 -23.17 -2.55 -10.95
C LEU A 246 -23.89 -2.34 -12.28
N SER A 247 -25.01 -1.61 -12.28
CA SER A 247 -25.82 -1.35 -13.47
C SER A 247 -25.27 -0.18 -14.28
N SER A 248 -25.00 0.94 -13.64
CA SER A 248 -24.46 2.14 -14.28
C SER A 248 -22.93 2.14 -14.36
N LYS A 249 -22.27 1.14 -13.75
CA LYS A 249 -20.82 1.06 -13.63
C LYS A 249 -20.17 2.31 -13.00
N LEU A 250 -20.94 2.99 -12.16
CA LEU A 250 -20.48 4.09 -11.33
C LEU A 250 -19.82 3.53 -10.06
N ASN A 251 -18.64 4.00 -9.74
CA ASN A 251 -17.98 3.70 -8.50
C ASN A 251 -17.53 5.00 -7.84
N PHE A 252 -17.92 5.19 -6.59
CA PHE A 252 -17.60 6.37 -5.78
C PHE A 252 -16.93 5.93 -4.48
N LEU A 253 -15.89 6.64 -4.09
CA LEU A 253 -15.13 6.40 -2.87
C LEU A 253 -14.90 7.72 -2.13
N LEU A 254 -15.02 7.67 -0.81
CA LEU A 254 -14.64 8.75 0.10
C LEU A 254 -13.76 8.17 1.21
N GLU A 255 -12.62 8.81 1.48
CA GLU A 255 -11.69 8.45 2.54
C GLU A 255 -11.34 9.66 3.42
N LEU A 256 -11.10 9.36 4.69
CA LEU A 256 -10.49 10.25 5.67
C LEU A 256 -9.22 9.60 6.20
N ILE A 257 -8.09 10.25 6.02
CA ILE A 257 -6.81 9.90 6.65
C ILE A 257 -6.61 10.84 7.84
N ASN A 258 -6.35 10.27 9.01
CA ASN A 258 -6.05 11.02 10.22
C ASN A 258 -4.79 10.47 10.89
N THR A 259 -3.84 11.34 11.23
CA THR A 259 -2.62 11.00 11.97
C THR A 259 -2.35 11.98 13.12
N THR A 260 -3.41 12.67 13.61
CA THR A 260 -3.25 13.77 14.57
C THR A 260 -3.16 13.34 16.03
N ASN A 261 -3.41 12.05 16.31
CA ASN A 261 -3.33 11.49 17.67
C ASN A 261 -2.05 10.69 17.91
N GLN A 262 -1.06 10.75 16.96
CA GLN A 262 0.20 10.04 17.12
C GLN A 262 0.74 10.30 18.51
N ASN A 263 0.85 9.25 19.26
CA ASN A 263 1.29 9.09 20.62
C ASN A 263 1.53 10.37 21.44
N ARG A 264 0.44 10.95 21.93
CA ARG A 264 0.46 12.14 22.80
C ARG A 264 0.62 11.81 24.28
N ASN A 265 0.76 10.53 24.62
CA ASN A 265 0.85 10.11 26.01
C ASN A 265 2.31 10.06 26.46
N PRO A 266 2.69 10.75 27.56
CA PRO A 266 4.02 10.60 28.13
C PRO A 266 4.37 9.13 28.40
N PRO A 267 5.63 8.71 28.21
CA PRO A 267 6.81 9.51 27.85
C PRO A 267 7.08 9.69 26.34
N TYR A 268 6.18 9.23 25.45
CA TYR A 268 6.41 9.08 24.00
C TYR A 268 5.80 10.23 23.19
N LEU A 269 6.11 11.47 23.53
CA LEU A 269 5.44 12.66 23.01
C LEU A 269 5.74 12.99 21.53
N ASP A 270 6.74 12.37 20.91
CA ASP A 270 7.23 12.73 19.57
C ASP A 270 7.27 11.56 18.59
N GLU A 271 6.50 10.51 18.81
CA GLU A 271 6.41 9.43 17.83
C GLU A 271 5.77 9.92 16.52
N LYS A 272 6.43 9.62 15.43
CA LYS A 272 6.07 10.05 14.09
C LYS A 272 5.94 8.83 13.20
N TYR A 273 4.76 8.63 12.62
CA TYR A 273 4.54 7.55 11.68
C TYR A 273 5.51 7.60 10.50
N TYR A 274 5.97 6.43 10.05
CA TYR A 274 6.92 6.22 8.95
C TYR A 274 8.33 6.77 9.20
N ASN A 275 8.61 7.29 10.37
CA ASN A 275 9.92 7.82 10.72
C ASN A 275 10.63 6.88 11.70
N HIS A 276 11.94 6.74 11.59
CA HIS A 276 12.72 5.93 12.51
C HIS A 276 14.14 6.47 12.65
N SER A 277 14.70 6.46 13.86
CA SER A 277 16.01 7.02 14.15
C SER A 277 17.16 6.26 13.48
N GLU A 278 17.08 4.94 13.40
CA GLU A 278 18.12 4.11 12.79
C GLU A 278 17.94 4.02 11.26
N TYR A 279 16.71 3.94 10.78
CA TYR A 279 16.36 3.87 9.36
C TYR A 279 15.90 5.25 8.88
N SER A 280 16.86 6.18 8.74
CA SER A 280 16.59 7.62 8.55
C SER A 280 15.82 7.99 7.28
N LEU A 281 15.71 7.10 6.28
CA LEU A 281 14.82 7.30 5.14
C LEU A 281 13.36 6.95 5.47
N GLY A 282 13.08 6.44 6.67
CA GLY A 282 11.77 6.05 7.12
C GLY A 282 11.14 4.95 6.27
N TRP A 283 9.81 4.85 6.31
CA TRP A 283 9.03 3.87 5.53
C TRP A 283 8.90 4.30 4.07
N SER A 284 10.03 4.22 3.34
CA SER A 284 10.14 4.70 1.96
C SER A 284 10.93 3.76 1.05
N TYR A 285 10.66 3.87 -0.26
CA TYR A 285 11.40 3.18 -1.30
C TYR A 285 11.56 4.09 -2.52
N LYS A 286 12.81 4.26 -2.99
CA LYS A 286 13.16 5.13 -4.14
C LYS A 286 12.61 6.55 -4.02
N GLY A 287 12.64 7.11 -2.80
CA GLY A 287 12.23 8.49 -2.53
C GLY A 287 10.72 8.70 -2.35
N TYR A 288 9.92 7.62 -2.27
CA TYR A 288 8.47 7.71 -2.08
C TYR A 288 8.04 6.87 -0.87
N ALA A 289 7.06 7.36 -0.10
CA ALA A 289 6.46 6.59 0.96
C ALA A 289 5.86 5.29 0.43
N VAL A 290 6.19 4.17 1.07
CA VAL A 290 5.71 2.83 0.70
C VAL A 290 4.23 2.68 1.02
N GLY A 291 3.79 3.26 2.14
CA GLY A 291 2.40 3.27 2.57
C GLY A 291 1.59 4.42 1.96
N ASN A 292 0.73 5.02 2.78
CA ASN A 292 -0.13 6.12 2.36
C ASN A 292 0.69 7.38 2.03
N PRO A 293 0.52 7.97 0.83
CA PRO A 293 1.34 9.08 0.34
C PRO A 293 1.14 10.40 1.09
N PHE A 294 0.11 10.51 1.92
CA PHE A 294 -0.15 11.70 2.74
C PHE A 294 0.57 11.70 4.08
N ILE A 295 1.30 10.63 4.40
CA ILE A 295 2.17 10.56 5.56
C ILE A 295 3.61 10.76 5.09
N ASP A 296 4.24 11.83 5.59
CA ASP A 296 5.62 12.15 5.26
C ASP A 296 6.58 11.23 6.04
N ASN A 297 7.41 10.48 5.33
CA ASN A 297 8.37 9.56 5.92
C ASN A 297 9.59 10.24 6.57
N LEU A 298 9.81 11.52 6.33
CA LEU A 298 10.95 12.26 6.89
C LEU A 298 10.53 13.22 8.01
N ASN A 299 9.44 13.94 7.83
CA ASN A 299 9.00 14.96 8.78
C ASN A 299 7.75 14.57 9.56
N SER A 300 6.96 13.65 9.05
CA SER A 300 5.77 13.03 9.67
C SER A 300 4.87 13.99 10.46
N ASN A 301 4.67 15.19 9.95
CA ASN A 301 3.76 16.12 10.57
C ASN A 301 2.34 15.54 10.61
N PRO A 302 1.68 15.57 11.77
CA PRO A 302 0.31 15.12 11.90
C PRO A 302 -0.57 15.76 10.82
N SER A 303 -1.46 14.97 10.22
CA SER A 303 -2.28 15.44 9.12
C SER A 303 -3.72 14.89 9.16
N LYS A 304 -4.64 15.66 8.63
CA LYS A 304 -6.00 15.22 8.28
C LYS A 304 -6.22 15.47 6.81
N VAL A 305 -6.61 14.41 6.09
CA VAL A 305 -6.81 14.48 4.64
C VAL A 305 -8.18 13.92 4.30
N ILE A 306 -8.93 14.63 3.48
CA ILE A 306 -10.11 14.12 2.80
C ILE A 306 -9.71 13.76 1.38
N HIS A 307 -10.03 12.54 0.97
CA HIS A 307 -9.81 12.04 -0.37
C HIS A 307 -11.10 11.49 -0.94
N ALA A 308 -11.41 11.80 -2.19
CA ALA A 308 -12.53 11.25 -2.92
C ALA A 308 -12.10 10.75 -4.30
N GLY A 309 -12.70 9.67 -4.73
CA GLY A 309 -12.49 9.06 -6.03
C GLY A 309 -13.81 8.71 -6.70
N LEU A 310 -13.84 8.82 -8.02
CA LEU A 310 -15.00 8.44 -8.83
C LEU A 310 -14.49 7.79 -10.12
N THR A 311 -15.09 6.65 -10.49
CA THR A 311 -14.99 6.11 -11.85
C THR A 311 -16.36 5.91 -12.42
N TYR A 312 -16.47 6.16 -13.72
CA TYR A 312 -17.66 5.90 -14.52
C TYR A 312 -17.26 5.25 -15.84
N ASP A 313 -17.82 4.09 -16.13
CA ASP A 313 -17.53 3.31 -17.34
C ASP A 313 -18.81 3.17 -18.17
N ASN A 314 -18.98 4.02 -19.18
CA ASN A 314 -20.18 4.03 -20.01
C ASN A 314 -20.18 2.85 -21.01
N LEU A 315 -21.39 2.35 -21.34
CA LEU A 315 -21.63 1.33 -22.35
C LEU A 315 -21.04 1.66 -23.74
N ASN A 316 -20.81 2.94 -24.04
CA ASN A 316 -20.19 3.42 -25.27
C ASN A 316 -18.65 3.43 -25.22
N HIS A 317 -18.05 2.63 -24.34
CA HIS A 317 -16.61 2.51 -24.18
C HIS A 317 -15.87 3.75 -23.67
N TYR A 318 -16.56 4.72 -23.08
CA TYR A 318 -15.93 5.85 -22.41
C TYR A 318 -15.68 5.54 -20.94
N LYS A 319 -14.50 5.92 -20.48
CA LYS A 319 -14.10 5.82 -19.06
C LYS A 319 -13.74 7.18 -18.52
N LEU A 320 -14.32 7.53 -17.39
CA LEU A 320 -13.96 8.70 -16.62
C LEU A 320 -13.42 8.25 -15.25
N LYS A 321 -12.27 8.80 -14.87
CA LYS A 321 -11.75 8.69 -13.50
C LYS A 321 -11.45 10.09 -12.98
N PHE A 322 -11.91 10.35 -11.76
CA PHE A 322 -11.67 11.59 -11.05
C PHE A 322 -11.18 11.27 -9.64
N LEU A 323 -10.09 11.88 -9.22
CA LEU A 323 -9.55 11.83 -7.86
C LEU A 323 -9.37 13.25 -7.36
N ILE A 324 -9.70 13.48 -6.10
CA ILE A 324 -9.47 14.76 -5.44
C ILE A 324 -9.06 14.53 -3.99
N SER A 325 -8.10 15.32 -3.51
CA SER A 325 -7.62 15.25 -2.13
C SER A 325 -7.32 16.63 -1.60
N ARG A 326 -7.48 16.80 -0.29
CA ARG A 326 -7.11 18.04 0.41
C ARG A 326 -6.69 17.72 1.84
N ARG A 327 -5.61 18.33 2.30
CA ARG A 327 -5.31 18.42 3.73
C ARG A 327 -6.24 19.46 4.36
N VAL A 328 -6.94 19.10 5.43
CA VAL A 328 -7.91 19.97 6.11
C VAL A 328 -7.39 20.51 7.44
N ASP A 329 -6.24 20.03 7.89
CA ASP A 329 -5.53 20.50 9.10
C ASP A 329 -4.71 21.77 8.84
N ILE A 330 -4.42 22.09 7.60
CA ILE A 330 -3.72 23.27 7.13
C ILE A 330 -4.49 23.90 5.96
N ASN A 331 -4.19 25.15 5.66
CA ASN A 331 -4.76 25.82 4.48
C ASN A 331 -4.01 25.37 3.21
N ASP A 332 -4.31 24.15 2.75
CA ASP A 332 -3.70 23.54 1.55
C ASP A 332 -4.65 23.63 0.36
N SER A 333 -4.06 23.63 -0.84
CA SER A 333 -4.82 23.59 -2.10
C SER A 333 -5.38 22.18 -2.37
N PHE A 334 -6.46 22.13 -3.13
CA PHE A 334 -6.93 20.86 -3.66
C PHE A 334 -5.93 20.27 -4.64
N LYS A 335 -5.72 18.97 -4.50
CA LYS A 335 -4.95 18.14 -5.44
C LYS A 335 -5.94 17.25 -6.16
N TYR A 336 -5.88 17.23 -7.49
CA TYR A 336 -6.85 16.47 -8.29
C TYR A 336 -6.22 15.78 -9.49
N SER A 337 -6.83 14.70 -9.93
CA SER A 337 -6.49 13.98 -11.15
C SER A 337 -7.77 13.64 -11.91
N ILE A 338 -7.82 14.02 -13.16
CA ILE A 338 -8.93 13.71 -14.08
C ILE A 338 -8.34 12.86 -15.20
N ASN A 339 -8.97 11.74 -15.49
CA ASN A 339 -8.60 10.88 -16.62
C ASN A 339 -9.87 10.57 -17.39
N PHE A 340 -9.87 10.90 -18.68
CA PHE A 340 -10.95 10.60 -19.61
C PHE A 340 -10.41 9.73 -20.72
N GLY A 341 -10.97 8.55 -20.90
CA GLY A 341 -10.52 7.58 -21.89
C GLY A 341 -11.63 7.03 -22.75
N LYS A 342 -11.23 6.46 -23.88
CA LYS A 342 -12.11 5.70 -24.78
C LYS A 342 -11.43 4.38 -25.15
N VAL A 343 -12.19 3.32 -25.09
CA VAL A 343 -11.75 1.96 -25.44
C VAL A 343 -12.30 1.60 -26.82
N TYR A 344 -11.42 1.19 -27.74
CA TYR A 344 -11.75 0.70 -29.06
C TYR A 344 -11.17 -0.71 -29.22
N ASN A 345 -11.97 -1.74 -29.04
CA ASN A 345 -11.49 -3.11 -29.05
C ASN A 345 -10.26 -3.30 -28.14
N LYS A 346 -9.09 -3.49 -28.75
CA LYS A 346 -7.81 -3.66 -28.07
C LYS A 346 -7.07 -2.34 -27.79
N LEU A 347 -7.55 -1.22 -28.30
CA LEU A 347 -6.91 0.09 -28.15
C LEU A 347 -7.65 0.93 -27.11
N THR A 348 -6.95 1.45 -26.12
CA THR A 348 -7.47 2.44 -25.18
C THR A 348 -6.68 3.73 -25.33
N THR A 349 -7.38 4.82 -25.60
CA THR A 349 -6.80 6.18 -25.58
C THR A 349 -7.32 6.91 -24.37
N SER A 350 -6.48 7.63 -23.64
CA SER A 350 -6.93 8.44 -22.51
C SER A 350 -6.13 9.74 -22.41
N PHE A 351 -6.86 10.79 -22.08
CA PHE A 351 -6.34 12.10 -21.76
C PHE A 351 -6.41 12.32 -20.26
N PHE A 352 -5.37 12.87 -19.66
CA PHE A 352 -5.35 13.14 -18.23
C PHE A 352 -4.89 14.56 -17.91
N ILE A 353 -5.45 15.11 -16.84
CA ILE A 353 -5.08 16.40 -16.24
C ILE A 353 -4.85 16.14 -14.75
N ASN A 354 -3.71 16.54 -14.23
CA ASN A 354 -3.44 16.57 -12.81
C ASN A 354 -3.21 18.02 -12.38
N GLY A 355 -3.67 18.39 -11.21
CA GLY A 355 -3.48 19.71 -10.65
C GLY A 355 -3.28 19.67 -9.13
N GLY A 356 -2.70 20.75 -8.62
CA GLY A 356 -2.29 20.93 -7.24
C GLY A 356 -1.19 21.99 -7.21
N ASN A 357 -0.03 21.65 -6.66
CA ASN A 357 1.14 22.53 -6.66
C ASN A 357 1.75 22.71 -8.08
N SER A 358 1.53 21.73 -8.94
CA SER A 358 1.89 21.77 -10.36
C SER A 358 0.70 21.30 -11.22
N LYS A 359 0.69 21.69 -12.49
CA LYS A 359 -0.31 21.22 -13.46
C LYS A 359 0.38 20.40 -14.53
N ASN A 360 -0.15 19.20 -14.78
CA ASN A 360 0.35 18.28 -15.78
C ASN A 360 -0.78 17.80 -16.67
N ILE A 361 -0.54 17.75 -17.97
CA ILE A 361 -1.50 17.30 -18.98
C ILE A 361 -0.79 16.25 -19.81
N GLY A 362 -1.49 15.19 -20.19
CA GLY A 362 -0.90 14.15 -21.02
C GLY A 362 -1.92 13.29 -21.74
N LEU A 363 -1.43 12.56 -22.73
CA LEU A 363 -2.15 11.55 -23.49
C LEU A 363 -1.52 10.18 -23.24
N ARG A 364 -2.35 9.16 -23.09
CA ARG A 364 -1.93 7.75 -23.02
C ARG A 364 -2.62 6.95 -24.09
N ILE A 365 -1.88 6.06 -24.67
CA ILE A 365 -2.38 5.09 -25.63
C ILE A 365 -1.96 3.71 -25.14
N PHE A 366 -2.94 2.82 -24.93
CA PHE A 366 -2.71 1.43 -24.56
C PHE A 366 -3.21 0.53 -25.68
N TYR A 367 -2.43 -0.48 -26.00
CA TYR A 367 -2.85 -1.54 -26.90
C TYR A 367 -2.72 -2.90 -26.16
N MET A 368 -3.81 -3.67 -26.15
CA MET A 368 -3.84 -4.99 -25.56
C MET A 368 -3.50 -6.03 -26.63
N LEU A 369 -2.41 -6.72 -26.44
CA LEU A 369 -1.93 -7.77 -27.34
C LEU A 369 -2.80 -9.04 -27.29
#